data_0ffb4a829b93432ea9dc6723cd2fa399
#
_entry.id   0ffb4a829b93432ea9dc6723cd2fa399
#
_cell.length_a   1.000
_cell.length_b   1.000
_cell.length_c   1.000
_cell.angle_alpha   90.00
_cell.angle_beta   90.00
_cell.angle_gamma   90.00
#
_symmetry.space_group_name_H-M   'P 1'
#
loop_
_entity.id
_entity.type
_entity.pdbx_description
1 polymer ?
#
loop_
_entity_poly.entity_id
_entity_poly.type
_entity_poly.pdbx_seq_one_letter_code
_entity_poly.pdbx_strand_id
1 'polypeptide(L)' 'MQATAYTYDPETRSGQVLLDDGTPVPFDGPAFDAGGLRLLRPGQRVRIETEGAGADLRITLVTLQTL' A
#
# COMPACT_ATOMS: atom_id res chain seq x y z
N MET A 1 1.70 5.27 8.85
CA MET A 1 2.31 3.93 9.02
C MET A 1 3.20 3.63 7.83
N GLN A 2 4.33 3.00 8.06
CA GLN A 2 5.26 2.62 6.98
C GLN A 2 5.10 1.15 6.64
N ALA A 3 5.34 0.82 5.37
CA ALA A 3 5.29 -0.56 4.90
C ALA A 3 6.24 -0.70 3.71
N THR A 4 6.32 -1.91 3.18
CA THR A 4 7.15 -2.19 1.99
C THR A 4 6.24 -2.70 0.88
N ALA A 5 6.36 -2.14 -0.30
CA ALA A 5 5.61 -2.61 -1.45
C ALA A 5 5.98 -4.06 -1.74
N TYR A 6 4.99 -4.92 -1.91
CA TYR A 6 5.19 -6.34 -2.14
C TYR A 6 4.82 -6.75 -3.56
N THR A 7 3.58 -6.46 -3.96
CA THR A 7 3.11 -6.71 -5.33
C THR A 7 2.39 -5.48 -5.86
N TYR A 8 2.35 -5.34 -7.18
CA TYR A 8 1.62 -4.26 -7.82
C TYR A 8 1.19 -4.68 -9.21
N ASP A 9 -0.07 -4.46 -9.53
CA ASP A 9 -0.66 -4.71 -10.85
C ASP A 9 -1.03 -3.38 -11.49
N PRO A 10 -0.30 -2.95 -12.53
CA PRO A 10 -0.58 -1.64 -13.15
C PRO A 10 -1.91 -1.58 -13.89
N GLU A 11 -2.50 -2.72 -14.27
CA GLU A 11 -3.79 -2.72 -14.94
C GLU A 11 -4.92 -2.34 -14.00
N THR A 12 -4.90 -2.87 -12.79
CA THR A 12 -5.93 -2.60 -11.79
C THR A 12 -5.51 -1.52 -10.80
N ARG A 13 -4.22 -1.16 -10.78
CA ARG A 13 -3.61 -0.23 -9.82
C ARG A 13 -3.78 -0.72 -8.39
N SER A 14 -3.78 -2.01 -8.22
CA SER A 14 -3.92 -2.66 -6.92
C SER A 14 -2.71 -3.53 -6.64
N GLY A 15 -2.58 -3.95 -5.40
CA GLY A 15 -1.47 -4.83 -5.01
C GLY A 15 -1.49 -5.07 -3.53
N GLN A 16 -0.31 -5.39 -2.98
CA GLN A 16 -0.15 -5.65 -1.57
C GLN A 16 1.09 -4.95 -1.04
N VAL A 17 1.05 -4.58 0.22
CA VAL A 17 2.23 -4.14 0.96
C VAL A 17 2.50 -5.12 2.09
N LEU A 18 3.75 -5.18 2.52
CA LEU A 18 4.13 -5.93 3.73
C LEU A 18 4.30 -4.93 4.87
N LEU A 19 3.62 -5.20 5.97
CA LEU A 19 3.84 -4.49 7.21
C LEU A 19 5.20 -4.86 7.79
N ASP A 20 5.68 -4.11 8.76
CA ASP A 20 7.01 -4.36 9.34
C ASP A 20 7.11 -5.72 10.02
N ASP A 21 5.98 -6.32 10.41
CA ASP A 21 5.95 -7.68 10.95
C ASP A 21 5.83 -8.76 9.88
N GLY A 22 5.83 -8.39 8.59
CA GLY A 22 5.73 -9.34 7.48
C GLY A 22 4.32 -9.67 7.04
N THR A 23 3.30 -9.04 7.62
CA THR A 23 1.91 -9.31 7.26
C THR A 23 1.58 -8.64 5.93
N PRO A 24 1.09 -9.38 4.90
CA PRO A 24 0.66 -8.75 3.66
C PRO A 24 -0.74 -8.14 3.83
N VAL A 25 -0.91 -6.92 3.32
CA VAL A 25 -2.19 -6.21 3.34
C VAL A 25 -2.48 -5.68 1.95
N PRO A 26 -3.65 -6.01 1.36
CA PRO A 26 -3.97 -5.54 0.02
C PRO A 26 -4.38 -4.07 0.01
N PHE A 27 -4.14 -3.42 -1.12
CA PHE A 27 -4.67 -2.09 -1.40
C PHE A 27 -5.33 -2.10 -2.79
N ASP A 28 -6.27 -1.20 -3.00
CA ASP A 28 -7.00 -1.11 -4.26
C ASP A 28 -6.61 0.16 -5.05
N GLY A 29 -7.20 0.30 -6.23
CA GLY A 29 -6.92 1.44 -7.10
C GLY A 29 -7.21 2.78 -6.45
N PRO A 30 -8.36 2.97 -5.78
CA PRO A 30 -8.62 4.22 -5.07
C PRO A 30 -7.58 4.60 -4.04
N ALA A 31 -7.07 3.63 -3.26
CA ALA A 31 -6.02 3.90 -2.29
C ALA A 31 -4.72 4.31 -2.97
N PHE A 32 -4.38 3.66 -4.07
CA PHE A 32 -3.20 4.00 -4.86
C PHE A 32 -3.33 5.41 -5.46
N ASP A 33 -4.50 5.72 -6.03
CA ASP A 33 -4.75 7.03 -6.63
C ASP A 33 -4.72 8.14 -5.60
N ALA A 34 -5.20 7.88 -4.38
CA ALA A 34 -5.20 8.87 -3.30
C ALA A 34 -3.79 9.32 -2.95
N GLY A 35 -2.80 8.44 -3.11
CA GLY A 35 -1.41 8.77 -2.83
C GLY A 35 -0.69 9.51 -3.95
N GLY A 36 -1.30 9.64 -5.11
CA GLY A 36 -0.71 10.37 -6.23
C GLY A 36 0.42 9.65 -6.96
N LEU A 37 0.59 8.36 -6.71
CA LEU A 37 1.62 7.57 -7.37
C LEU A 37 1.19 7.16 -8.76
N ARG A 38 2.17 6.95 -9.65
CA ARG A 38 1.94 6.42 -10.99
C ARG A 38 2.40 4.98 -11.14
N LEU A 39 3.35 4.57 -10.34
CA LEU A 39 3.97 3.25 -10.40
C LEU A 39 4.50 2.90 -9.03
N LEU A 40 4.40 1.63 -8.67
CA LEU A 40 4.94 1.12 -7.43
C LEU A 40 5.78 -0.11 -7.75
N ARG A 41 6.97 -0.18 -7.17
CA ARG A 41 7.89 -1.30 -7.40
C ARG A 41 8.01 -2.14 -6.15
N PRO A 42 8.02 -3.49 -6.29
CA PRO A 42 8.28 -4.35 -5.14
C PRO A 42 9.58 -3.98 -4.44
N GLY A 43 9.54 -3.98 -3.12
CA GLY A 43 10.68 -3.62 -2.29
C GLY A 43 10.77 -2.15 -1.92
N GLN A 44 9.95 -1.30 -2.53
CA GLN A 44 9.97 0.12 -2.26
C GLN A 44 9.28 0.42 -0.92
N ARG A 45 9.87 1.32 -0.12
CA ARG A 45 9.23 1.77 1.12
C ARG A 45 8.10 2.72 0.80
N VAL A 46 6.97 2.52 1.47
CA VAL A 46 5.78 3.33 1.28
C VAL A 46 5.22 3.77 2.62
N ARG A 47 4.49 4.85 2.58
CA ARG A 47 3.65 5.28 3.69
C ARG A 47 2.22 4.93 3.35
N ILE A 48 1.50 4.37 4.32
CA ILE A 48 0.11 3.99 4.14
C ILE A 48 -0.75 4.63 5.22
N GLU A 49 -2.01 4.85 4.89
CA GLU A 49 -3.06 5.16 5.86
C GLU A 49 -4.06 4.03 5.81
N THR A 50 -4.63 3.70 6.97
CA THR A 50 -5.50 2.54 7.11
C THR A 50 -6.76 2.91 7.86
N GLU A 51 -7.82 2.12 7.63
CA GLU A 51 -9.05 2.15 8.41
C GLU A 51 -9.38 0.75 8.87
N GLY A 52 -10.09 0.64 9.99
CA GLY A 52 -10.47 -0.64 10.55
C GLY A 52 -9.36 -1.27 11.36
N ALA A 53 -9.59 -2.49 11.82
CA ALA A 53 -8.63 -3.24 12.61
C ALA A 53 -8.85 -4.74 12.40
N GLY A 54 -7.78 -5.54 12.62
CA GLY A 54 -7.86 -6.98 12.47
C GLY A 54 -8.25 -7.39 11.06
N ALA A 55 -9.28 -8.22 10.93
CA ALA A 55 -9.73 -8.69 9.62
C ALA A 55 -10.36 -7.61 8.75
N ASP A 56 -10.79 -6.50 9.36
CA ASP A 56 -11.40 -5.38 8.65
C ASP A 56 -10.39 -4.30 8.27
N LEU A 57 -9.12 -4.50 8.56
CA LEU A 57 -8.09 -3.52 8.22
C LEU A 57 -7.98 -3.37 6.71
N ARG A 58 -8.05 -2.14 6.24
CA ARG A 58 -7.87 -1.83 4.83
C ARG A 58 -7.05 -0.57 4.66
N ILE A 59 -6.35 -0.50 3.55
CA ILE A 59 -5.52 0.65 3.21
C ILE A 59 -6.36 1.64 2.45
N THR A 60 -6.32 2.90 2.87
CA THR A 60 -7.06 4.00 2.23
C THR A 60 -6.16 4.93 1.43
N LEU A 61 -4.84 4.84 1.66
CA LEU A 61 -3.88 5.67 0.93
C LEU A 61 -2.52 4.97 0.91
N VAL A 62 -1.86 4.98 -0.24
CA VAL A 62 -0.49 4.50 -0.41
C VAL A 62 0.31 5.59 -1.10
N THR A 63 1.43 5.99 -0.52
CA THR A 63 2.33 6.97 -1.13
C THR A 63 3.78 6.62 -0.82
N LEU A 64 4.70 7.27 -1.51
CA LEU A 64 6.12 7.04 -1.24
C LEU A 64 6.49 7.53 0.15
N GLN A 65 7.34 6.77 0.83
CA GLN A 65 7.91 7.21 2.08
C GLN A 65 9.02 8.22 1.78
N THR A 66 8.84 9.44 2.23
CA THR A 66 9.85 10.49 2.13
C THR A 66 10.31 10.89 3.52
N LEU A 67 11.53 11.35 3.58
CA LEU A 67 12.11 11.83 4.84
C LEU A 67 11.71 13.26 5.12
#